data_16ad3f8b02b6dd28be9324988f452d8e
#
_entry.id   16ad3f8b02b6dd28be9324988f452d8e
#
_cell.length_a   1.000
_cell.length_b   1.000
_cell.length_c   1.000
_cell.angle_alpha   90.00
_cell.angle_beta   90.00
_cell.angle_gamma   90.00
#
_symmetry.space_group_name_H-M   'P 1'
#
loop_
_entity.id
_entity.type
_entity.pdbx_description
1 polymer ?
#
loop_
_entity_poly.entity_id
_entity_poly.type
_entity_poly.pdbx_seq_one_letter_code
_entity_poly.pdbx_strand_id
1 'polypeptide(L)'
;MKILYTSLLFLMNCVLSVAQPEVIIPKPHQLKWHEAEMGAVFHYDLHVFDGIRYGQGNNRISPIEDYNIFNPTQLDTDQWIQAAKAAGCKFAVLTATHETGFGLWQSDVNPYCLKAVKWRDGKGDIVRDFVNSCRKYGIQPGIYVGIRWNSLLGIHNFKVADDGEFAANRQAWYKRFCEKMVEELCTRYGDLYMIWFDGGADDPRGDGPDVEP
;
A
#
# COMPACT_ATOMS: atom_id res chain seq x y z
N MET A 1 -9.37 70.62 -3.39
CA MET A 1 -9.02 69.77 -4.53
C MET A 1 -7.77 68.89 -4.33
N LYS A 2 -6.78 69.27 -3.54
CA LYS A 2 -5.57 68.44 -3.27
C LYS A 2 -5.80 67.21 -2.36
N ILE A 3 -6.80 67.23 -1.48
CA ILE A 3 -7.08 66.12 -0.52
C ILE A 3 -7.78 64.96 -1.22
N LEU A 4 -8.56 65.22 -2.28
CA LEU A 4 -9.30 64.18 -3.02
C LEU A 4 -8.35 63.26 -3.84
N TYR A 5 -7.24 63.86 -4.35
CA TYR A 5 -6.28 63.06 -5.12
C TYR A 5 -5.40 62.14 -4.28
N THR A 6 -5.09 62.52 -3.04
CA THR A 6 -4.30 61.71 -2.12
C THR A 6 -5.11 60.51 -1.62
N SER A 7 -6.42 60.65 -1.41
CA SER A 7 -7.29 59.55 -0.99
C SER A 7 -7.53 58.54 -2.14
N LEU A 8 -7.59 59.01 -3.38
CA LEU A 8 -7.76 58.14 -4.57
C LEU A 8 -6.49 57.33 -4.87
N LEU A 9 -5.30 57.91 -4.65
CA LEU A 9 -4.02 57.18 -4.79
C LEU A 9 -3.83 56.12 -3.67
N PHE A 10 -4.34 56.36 -2.46
CA PHE A 10 -4.27 55.41 -1.36
C PHE A 10 -5.24 54.21 -1.58
N LEU A 11 -6.41 54.48 -2.10
CA LEU A 11 -7.39 53.42 -2.49
C LEU A 11 -6.89 52.58 -3.66
N MET A 12 -6.19 53.16 -4.60
CA MET A 12 -5.65 52.45 -5.77
C MET A 12 -4.48 51.53 -5.42
N ASN A 13 -3.70 51.84 -4.37
CA ASN A 13 -2.65 50.95 -3.87
C ASN A 13 -3.17 49.80 -3.02
N CYS A 14 -4.33 49.92 -2.40
CA CYS A 14 -4.94 48.80 -1.64
C CYS A 14 -5.59 47.73 -2.56
N VAL A 15 -5.89 48.03 -3.82
CA VAL A 15 -6.55 47.08 -4.74
C VAL A 15 -5.54 46.21 -5.51
N LEU A 16 -4.23 46.56 -5.46
CA LEU A 16 -3.18 45.81 -6.17
C LEU A 16 -2.44 44.76 -5.32
N SER A 17 -2.90 44.51 -4.09
CA SER A 17 -2.44 43.34 -3.35
C SER A 17 -3.23 42.11 -3.81
N VAL A 18 -3.06 41.73 -5.07
CA VAL A 18 -3.44 40.41 -5.54
C VAL A 18 -2.54 39.44 -4.77
N ALA A 19 -3.14 38.70 -3.84
CA ALA A 19 -2.43 37.61 -3.19
C ALA A 19 -1.88 36.71 -4.33
N GLN A 20 -0.56 36.70 -4.45
CA GLN A 20 0.06 35.74 -5.36
C GLN A 20 -0.36 34.34 -4.92
N PRO A 21 -0.84 33.49 -5.84
CA PRO A 21 -1.17 32.12 -5.46
C PRO A 21 0.05 31.50 -4.80
N GLU A 22 -0.16 30.93 -3.62
CA GLU A 22 0.90 30.23 -2.89
C GLU A 22 1.45 29.13 -3.81
N VAL A 23 2.71 29.27 -4.18
CA VAL A 23 3.37 28.26 -5.02
C VAL A 23 3.62 27.05 -4.14
N ILE A 24 2.87 26.00 -4.37
CA ILE A 24 3.05 24.71 -3.67
C ILE A 24 4.40 24.14 -4.10
N ILE A 25 5.36 24.14 -3.19
CA ILE A 25 6.69 23.57 -3.41
C ILE A 25 6.67 22.12 -2.90
N PRO A 26 7.01 21.14 -3.73
CA PRO A 26 7.08 19.74 -3.30
C PRO A 26 8.08 19.57 -2.14
N LYS A 27 7.73 18.74 -1.18
CA LYS A 27 8.65 18.36 -0.08
C LYS A 27 9.82 17.51 -0.64
N PRO A 28 10.99 17.49 0.02
CA PRO A 28 12.17 16.76 -0.48
C PRO A 28 11.91 15.28 -0.82
N HIS A 29 11.08 14.58 -0.04
CA HIS A 29 10.73 13.19 -0.33
C HIS A 29 9.83 13.05 -1.57
N GLN A 30 8.94 14.03 -1.84
CA GLN A 30 8.12 14.07 -3.04
C GLN A 30 8.97 14.31 -4.30
N LEU A 31 9.97 15.20 -4.20
CA LEU A 31 10.94 15.40 -5.28
C LEU A 31 11.75 14.13 -5.54
N LYS A 32 12.27 13.50 -4.49
CA LYS A 32 13.02 12.24 -4.59
C LYS A 32 12.19 11.15 -5.27
N TRP A 33 10.88 11.07 -4.95
CA TRP A 33 9.99 10.12 -5.61
C TRP A 33 9.79 10.46 -7.09
N HIS A 34 9.59 11.72 -7.42
CA HIS A 34 9.43 12.19 -8.79
C HIS A 34 10.69 11.94 -9.64
N GLU A 35 11.88 12.21 -9.09
CA GLU A 35 13.17 12.00 -9.73
C GLU A 35 13.53 10.51 -9.94
N ALA A 36 12.86 9.62 -9.25
CA ALA A 36 13.05 8.18 -9.44
C ALA A 36 12.50 7.70 -10.80
N GLU A 37 11.49 8.38 -11.35
CA GLU A 37 10.89 8.20 -12.68
C GLU A 37 10.32 6.80 -12.93
N MET A 38 11.11 5.73 -12.72
CA MET A 38 10.72 4.37 -13.07
C MET A 38 10.88 3.42 -11.90
N GLY A 39 9.82 2.66 -11.64
CA GLY A 39 9.78 1.57 -10.66
C GLY A 39 9.19 0.29 -11.24
N ALA A 40 9.42 -0.83 -10.55
CA ALA A 40 8.83 -2.11 -10.87
C ALA A 40 7.81 -2.51 -9.80
N VAL A 41 6.69 -3.11 -10.20
CA VAL A 41 5.72 -3.71 -9.27
C VAL A 41 5.77 -5.22 -9.43
N PHE A 42 5.95 -5.92 -8.31
CA PHE A 42 5.93 -7.37 -8.24
C PHE A 42 4.63 -7.80 -7.55
N HIS A 43 3.74 -8.36 -8.35
CA HIS A 43 2.50 -8.91 -7.85
C HIS A 43 2.69 -10.42 -7.59
N TYR A 44 2.58 -10.83 -6.33
CA TYR A 44 2.71 -12.21 -5.92
C TYR A 44 1.68 -12.53 -4.84
N ASP A 45 0.83 -13.54 -5.06
CA ASP A 45 -0.31 -13.85 -4.19
C ASP A 45 -0.69 -15.32 -4.33
N LEU A 46 -1.59 -15.84 -3.51
CA LEU A 46 -2.12 -17.20 -3.58
C LEU A 46 -2.64 -17.59 -4.95
N HIS A 47 -3.21 -16.67 -5.70
CA HIS A 47 -3.74 -16.91 -7.05
C HIS A 47 -2.68 -17.38 -8.05
N VAL A 48 -1.40 -17.22 -7.76
CA VAL A 48 -0.32 -17.79 -8.59
C VAL A 48 -0.35 -19.33 -8.55
N PHE A 49 -0.95 -19.92 -7.53
CA PHE A 49 -0.94 -21.36 -7.25
C PHE A 49 -2.28 -22.06 -7.39
N ASP A 50 -3.38 -21.35 -7.58
CA ASP A 50 -4.73 -21.95 -7.63
C ASP A 50 -5.06 -22.64 -8.96
N GLY A 51 -4.24 -22.46 -9.99
CA GLY A 51 -4.45 -23.03 -11.32
C GLY A 51 -5.64 -22.44 -12.07
N ILE A 52 -6.27 -21.41 -11.56
CA ILE A 52 -7.44 -20.74 -12.12
C ILE A 52 -6.99 -19.48 -12.87
N ARG A 53 -7.64 -19.21 -14.00
CA ARG A 53 -7.39 -17.95 -14.71
C ARG A 53 -7.77 -16.76 -13.82
N TYR A 54 -6.83 -15.88 -13.56
CA TYR A 54 -7.08 -14.67 -12.79
C TYR A 54 -8.24 -13.86 -13.38
N GLY A 55 -9.18 -13.49 -12.51
CA GLY A 55 -10.29 -12.61 -12.83
C GLY A 55 -10.63 -11.75 -11.63
N GLN A 56 -10.26 -10.48 -11.68
CA GLN A 56 -10.34 -9.57 -10.53
C GLN A 56 -11.72 -9.57 -9.84
N GLY A 57 -12.80 -9.55 -10.59
CA GLY A 57 -14.15 -9.58 -10.02
C GLY A 57 -14.43 -10.85 -9.20
N ASN A 58 -13.96 -12.01 -9.68
CA ASN A 58 -14.13 -13.27 -8.97
C ASN A 58 -13.20 -13.38 -7.75
N ASN A 59 -11.96 -12.95 -7.91
CA ASN A 59 -10.95 -13.02 -6.83
C ASN A 59 -11.35 -12.21 -5.60
N ARG A 60 -12.08 -11.12 -5.79
CA ARG A 60 -12.58 -10.27 -4.69
C ARG A 60 -13.67 -10.91 -3.84
N ILE A 61 -14.33 -11.95 -4.35
CA ILE A 61 -15.48 -12.60 -3.69
C ILE A 61 -15.28 -14.09 -3.46
N SER A 62 -14.21 -14.68 -4.00
CA SER A 62 -13.94 -16.13 -3.89
C SER A 62 -12.70 -16.34 -3.02
N PRO A 63 -12.84 -16.64 -1.73
CA PRO A 63 -11.72 -16.90 -0.85
C PRO A 63 -10.98 -18.18 -1.26
N ILE A 64 -9.66 -18.18 -1.14
CA ILE A 64 -8.84 -19.38 -1.23
C ILE A 64 -8.66 -19.91 0.19
N GLU A 65 -9.42 -20.95 0.53
CA GLU A 65 -9.45 -21.53 1.88
C GLU A 65 -8.21 -22.40 2.15
N ASP A 66 -7.77 -23.18 1.16
CA ASP A 66 -6.56 -23.99 1.28
C ASP A 66 -5.31 -23.16 0.91
N TYR A 67 -4.81 -22.41 1.87
CA TYR A 67 -3.59 -21.61 1.70
C TYR A 67 -2.31 -22.47 1.59
N ASN A 68 -2.36 -23.78 1.84
CA ASN A 68 -1.24 -24.69 1.63
C ASN A 68 -0.96 -24.99 0.15
N ILE A 69 -1.80 -24.52 -0.78
CA ILE A 69 -1.44 -24.47 -2.20
C ILE A 69 -0.22 -23.56 -2.42
N PHE A 70 0.07 -22.60 -1.52
CA PHE A 70 1.23 -21.73 -1.57
C PHE A 70 2.52 -22.53 -1.37
N ASN A 71 3.19 -22.86 -2.48
CA ASN A 71 4.40 -23.67 -2.45
C ASN A 71 5.40 -23.26 -3.56
N PRO A 72 5.98 -22.06 -3.51
CA PRO A 72 6.97 -21.64 -4.50
C PRO A 72 8.26 -22.43 -4.35
N THR A 73 8.62 -23.20 -5.40
CA THR A 73 9.82 -24.03 -5.42
C THR A 73 11.05 -23.33 -5.98
N GLN A 74 10.85 -22.24 -6.72
CA GLN A 74 11.92 -21.49 -7.42
C GLN A 74 11.87 -20.00 -7.15
N LEU A 75 11.40 -19.61 -5.95
CA LEU A 75 11.35 -18.21 -5.57
C LEU A 75 12.78 -17.66 -5.42
N ASP A 76 13.11 -16.65 -6.19
CA ASP A 76 14.37 -15.91 -6.16
C ASP A 76 14.11 -14.41 -6.29
N THR A 77 14.03 -13.73 -5.14
CA THR A 77 13.83 -12.28 -5.10
C THR A 77 15.05 -11.48 -5.57
N ASP A 78 16.24 -12.08 -5.51
CA ASP A 78 17.45 -11.48 -6.07
C ASP A 78 17.33 -11.35 -7.59
N GLN A 79 16.86 -12.40 -8.25
CA GLN A 79 16.62 -12.39 -9.70
C GLN A 79 15.57 -11.32 -10.09
N TRP A 80 14.50 -11.18 -9.32
CA TRP A 80 13.49 -10.14 -9.56
C TRP A 80 14.10 -8.75 -9.54
N ILE A 81 14.87 -8.45 -8.51
CA ILE A 81 15.44 -7.11 -8.32
C ILE A 81 16.58 -6.84 -9.33
N GLN A 82 17.36 -7.85 -9.71
CA GLN A 82 18.35 -7.70 -10.78
C GLN A 82 17.68 -7.36 -12.11
N ALA A 83 16.56 -8.01 -12.44
CA ALA A 83 15.78 -7.71 -13.65
C ALA A 83 15.23 -6.27 -13.62
N ALA A 84 14.65 -5.83 -12.50
CA ALA A 84 14.20 -4.46 -12.33
C ALA A 84 15.33 -3.44 -12.49
N LYS A 85 16.49 -3.71 -11.89
CA LYS A 85 17.70 -2.88 -12.01
C LYS A 85 18.18 -2.81 -13.46
N ALA A 86 18.23 -3.93 -14.15
CA ALA A 86 18.63 -3.97 -15.56
C ALA A 86 17.67 -3.19 -16.48
N ALA A 87 16.39 -3.13 -16.12
CA ALA A 87 15.40 -2.29 -16.79
C ALA A 87 15.53 -0.79 -16.47
N GLY A 88 16.41 -0.41 -15.53
CA GLY A 88 16.63 1.00 -15.14
C GLY A 88 15.78 1.49 -13.97
N CYS A 89 15.01 0.62 -13.32
CA CYS A 89 14.18 0.99 -12.17
C CYS A 89 15.03 1.50 -11.00
N LYS A 90 14.51 2.47 -10.27
CA LYS A 90 15.13 3.06 -9.08
C LYS A 90 14.49 2.53 -7.80
N PHE A 91 13.25 2.10 -7.86
CA PHE A 91 12.53 1.47 -6.77
C PHE A 91 11.76 0.25 -7.27
N ALA A 92 11.37 -0.59 -6.34
CA ALA A 92 10.50 -1.73 -6.61
C ALA A 92 9.46 -1.87 -5.49
N VAL A 93 8.26 -2.30 -5.83
CA VAL A 93 7.13 -2.46 -4.90
C VAL A 93 6.67 -3.92 -4.94
N LEU A 94 6.56 -4.54 -3.77
CA LEU A 94 5.98 -5.88 -3.62
C LEU A 94 4.56 -5.75 -3.06
N THR A 95 3.60 -6.49 -3.61
CA THR A 95 2.31 -6.69 -2.96
C THR A 95 2.48 -7.58 -1.73
N ALA A 96 2.55 -6.99 -0.53
CA ALA A 96 2.65 -7.75 0.72
C ALA A 96 1.34 -8.49 1.04
N THR A 97 0.22 -7.92 0.66
CA THR A 97 -1.12 -8.54 0.62
C THR A 97 -1.94 -7.89 -0.49
N HIS A 98 -2.87 -8.63 -1.08
CA HIS A 98 -3.75 -8.16 -2.14
C HIS A 98 -5.20 -8.57 -1.86
N GLU A 99 -6.03 -8.77 -2.88
CA GLU A 99 -7.48 -9.05 -2.76
C GLU A 99 -7.82 -10.34 -2.02
N THR A 100 -6.91 -11.32 -1.97
CA THR A 100 -7.10 -12.55 -1.18
C THR A 100 -7.08 -12.28 0.32
N GLY A 101 -6.37 -11.22 0.75
CA GLY A 101 -6.07 -10.96 2.15
C GLY A 101 -4.91 -11.79 2.69
N PHE A 102 -4.27 -12.64 1.86
CA PHE A 102 -3.12 -13.45 2.30
C PHE A 102 -1.87 -12.60 2.46
N GLY A 103 -1.24 -12.71 3.64
CA GLY A 103 -0.04 -11.95 3.98
C GLY A 103 1.26 -12.67 3.62
N LEU A 104 2.13 -12.05 2.82
CA LEU A 104 3.42 -12.58 2.40
C LEU A 104 4.55 -12.37 3.43
N TRP A 105 4.21 -12.18 4.69
CA TRP A 105 5.15 -11.97 5.80
C TRP A 105 4.75 -12.75 7.05
N GLN A 106 5.59 -12.70 8.07
CA GLN A 106 5.35 -13.31 9.39
C GLN A 106 4.47 -12.40 10.24
N SER A 107 3.19 -12.26 9.91
CA SER A 107 2.27 -11.40 10.66
C SER A 107 1.90 -12.00 12.02
N ASP A 108 1.82 -11.17 13.05
CA ASP A 108 1.23 -11.52 14.35
C ASP A 108 -0.24 -11.10 14.44
N VAL A 109 -0.67 -10.29 13.48
CA VAL A 109 -2.03 -9.73 13.40
C VAL A 109 -2.90 -10.53 12.45
N ASN A 110 -2.36 -10.85 11.26
CA ASN A 110 -3.08 -11.59 10.22
C ASN A 110 -2.74 -13.08 10.31
N PRO A 111 -3.64 -13.94 10.81
CA PRO A 111 -3.39 -15.38 10.86
C PRO A 111 -3.36 -16.03 9.47
N TYR A 112 -3.93 -15.37 8.46
CA TYR A 112 -3.95 -15.80 7.06
C TYR A 112 -2.69 -15.28 6.36
N CYS A 113 -1.55 -15.88 6.69
CA CYS A 113 -0.24 -15.45 6.22
C CYS A 113 0.76 -16.63 6.14
N LEU A 114 1.99 -16.34 5.78
CA LEU A 114 3.06 -17.34 5.62
C LEU A 114 3.37 -18.17 6.87
N LYS A 115 2.97 -17.75 8.07
CA LYS A 115 3.05 -18.59 9.27
C LYS A 115 2.16 -19.85 9.20
N ALA A 116 1.06 -19.78 8.47
CA ALA A 116 0.07 -20.83 8.42
C ALA A 116 0.34 -21.88 7.34
N VAL A 117 1.29 -21.62 6.43
CA VAL A 117 1.61 -22.55 5.32
C VAL A 117 2.78 -23.46 5.65
N LYS A 118 2.82 -24.63 5.01
CA LYS A 118 3.92 -25.61 5.18
C LYS A 118 5.22 -25.17 4.51
N TRP A 119 5.13 -24.28 3.54
CA TRP A 119 6.29 -23.77 2.83
C TRP A 119 7.32 -23.17 3.79
N ARG A 120 8.57 -23.59 3.69
CA ARG A 120 9.68 -23.24 4.59
C ARG A 120 9.35 -23.47 6.08
N ASP A 121 8.59 -24.52 6.38
CA ASP A 121 8.14 -24.88 7.75
C ASP A 121 7.42 -23.72 8.47
N GLY A 122 6.61 -22.94 7.75
CA GLY A 122 5.91 -21.77 8.28
C GLY A 122 6.81 -20.58 8.63
N LYS A 123 8.08 -20.60 8.20
CA LYS A 123 9.06 -19.54 8.51
C LYS A 123 9.39 -18.64 7.32
N GLY A 124 8.69 -18.81 6.20
CA GLY A 124 8.89 -17.99 5.02
C GLY A 124 8.49 -16.52 5.28
N ASP A 125 9.26 -15.59 4.73
CA ASP A 125 8.97 -14.15 4.77
C ASP A 125 9.44 -13.52 3.45
N ILE A 126 8.52 -13.44 2.49
CA ILE A 126 8.84 -12.92 1.16
C ILE A 126 9.05 -11.40 1.19
N VAL A 127 8.37 -10.69 2.07
CA VAL A 127 8.61 -9.26 2.26
C VAL A 127 10.05 -9.02 2.72
N ARG A 128 10.54 -9.83 3.65
CA ARG A 128 11.93 -9.80 4.13
C ARG A 128 12.92 -10.10 3.01
N ASP A 129 12.69 -11.19 2.28
CA ASP A 129 13.54 -11.60 1.17
C ASP A 129 13.61 -10.48 0.11
N PHE A 130 12.47 -9.92 -0.28
CA PHE A 130 12.36 -8.84 -1.25
C PHE A 130 13.08 -7.56 -0.81
N VAL A 131 12.85 -7.10 0.42
CA VAL A 131 13.49 -5.89 0.96
C VAL A 131 15.00 -6.06 1.04
N ASN A 132 15.48 -7.24 1.45
CA ASN A 132 16.90 -7.56 1.48
C ASN A 132 17.52 -7.54 0.09
N SER A 133 16.84 -8.13 -0.92
CA SER A 133 17.28 -8.09 -2.31
C SER A 133 17.31 -6.66 -2.85
N CYS A 134 16.29 -5.84 -2.57
CA CYS A 134 16.28 -4.43 -2.93
C CYS A 134 17.54 -3.71 -2.42
N ARG A 135 17.83 -3.83 -1.13
CA ARG A 135 19.00 -3.21 -0.50
C ARG A 135 20.32 -3.73 -1.07
N LYS A 136 20.43 -5.03 -1.28
CA LYS A 136 21.61 -5.68 -1.87
C LYS A 136 21.97 -5.12 -3.24
N TYR A 137 20.97 -4.83 -4.06
CA TYR A 137 21.18 -4.34 -5.42
C TYR A 137 21.02 -2.83 -5.60
N GLY A 138 20.77 -2.10 -4.51
CA GLY A 138 20.66 -0.63 -4.53
C GLY A 138 19.36 -0.13 -5.16
N ILE A 139 18.29 -0.92 -5.09
CA ILE A 139 16.93 -0.55 -5.46
C ILE A 139 16.17 -0.15 -4.18
N GLN A 140 15.37 0.90 -4.24
CA GLN A 140 14.58 1.36 -3.10
C GLN A 140 13.37 0.43 -2.89
N PRO A 141 13.16 -0.15 -1.68
CA PRO A 141 12.05 -1.05 -1.42
C PRO A 141 10.75 -0.30 -1.12
N GLY A 142 9.68 -0.64 -1.82
CA GLY A 142 8.32 -0.22 -1.52
C GLY A 142 7.43 -1.42 -1.23
N ILE A 143 6.35 -1.19 -0.50
CA ILE A 143 5.36 -2.21 -0.16
C ILE A 143 3.97 -1.72 -0.54
N TYR A 144 3.22 -2.56 -1.26
CA TYR A 144 1.79 -2.40 -1.50
C TYR A 144 1.02 -3.20 -0.45
N VAL A 145 0.00 -2.58 0.13
CA VAL A 145 -0.86 -3.19 1.14
C VAL A 145 -2.31 -3.14 0.66
N GLY A 146 -2.88 -4.30 0.36
CA GLY A 146 -4.29 -4.44 0.00
C GLY A 146 -5.18 -4.42 1.23
N ILE A 147 -5.83 -3.29 1.50
CA ILE A 147 -6.76 -3.12 2.63
C ILE A 147 -8.20 -2.89 2.20
N ARG A 148 -8.39 -2.53 0.93
CA ARG A 148 -9.72 -2.23 0.38
C ARG A 148 -10.57 -3.49 0.15
N TRP A 149 -9.92 -4.60 -0.14
CA TRP A 149 -10.53 -5.90 -0.43
C TRP A 149 -9.85 -6.99 0.38
N ASN A 150 -10.62 -7.92 0.88
CA ASN A 150 -10.14 -9.13 1.52
C ASN A 150 -11.20 -10.21 1.33
N SER A 151 -10.99 -11.11 0.36
CA SER A 151 -11.98 -12.12 0.02
C SER A 151 -12.23 -13.12 1.15
N LEU A 152 -11.19 -13.47 1.93
CA LEU A 152 -11.33 -14.36 3.07
C LEU A 152 -12.23 -13.78 4.18
N LEU A 153 -12.09 -12.47 4.45
CA LEU A 153 -12.85 -11.80 5.50
C LEU A 153 -14.18 -11.22 5.00
N GLY A 154 -14.50 -11.38 3.71
CA GLY A 154 -15.69 -10.80 3.11
C GLY A 154 -15.67 -9.26 3.11
N ILE A 155 -14.50 -8.67 2.92
CA ILE A 155 -14.35 -7.21 2.87
C ILE A 155 -14.46 -6.73 1.43
N HIS A 156 -15.37 -5.80 1.22
CA HIS A 156 -15.62 -5.18 -0.08
C HIS A 156 -15.56 -3.67 0.04
N ASN A 157 -14.61 -3.06 -0.64
CA ASN A 157 -14.47 -1.61 -0.67
C ASN A 157 -14.45 -1.00 0.74
N PHE A 158 -13.56 -1.53 1.59
CA PHE A 158 -13.37 -1.22 3.02
C PHE A 158 -14.46 -1.72 3.97
N LYS A 159 -15.57 -2.25 3.47
CA LYS A 159 -16.72 -2.64 4.28
C LYS A 159 -16.79 -4.14 4.49
N VAL A 160 -17.18 -4.54 5.68
CA VAL A 160 -17.61 -5.90 5.93
C VAL A 160 -18.88 -6.20 5.13
N ALA A 161 -18.94 -7.39 4.53
CA ALA A 161 -20.10 -7.83 3.74
C ALA A 161 -21.23 -8.34 4.65
N ASP A 162 -21.61 -7.55 5.64
CA ASP A 162 -22.62 -7.92 6.64
C ASP A 162 -23.29 -6.63 7.16
N ASP A 163 -24.59 -6.65 7.35
CA ASP A 163 -25.41 -5.55 7.89
C ASP A 163 -26.12 -5.93 9.20
N GLY A 164 -25.80 -7.10 9.76
CA GLY A 164 -26.40 -7.58 11.00
C GLY A 164 -25.90 -6.85 12.25
N GLU A 165 -26.40 -7.30 13.40
CA GLU A 165 -26.14 -6.72 14.72
C GLU A 165 -24.62 -6.53 15.01
N PHE A 166 -23.78 -7.42 14.49
CA PHE A 166 -22.34 -7.39 14.73
C PHE A 166 -21.53 -6.64 13.66
N ALA A 167 -22.17 -6.10 12.61
CA ALA A 167 -21.50 -5.44 11.50
C ALA A 167 -20.59 -4.30 11.96
N ALA A 168 -21.07 -3.43 12.84
CA ALA A 168 -20.29 -2.31 13.37
C ALA A 168 -19.05 -2.77 14.16
N ASN A 169 -19.16 -3.84 14.96
CA ASN A 169 -18.05 -4.41 15.70
C ASN A 169 -17.01 -5.05 14.77
N ARG A 170 -17.46 -5.75 13.74
CA ARG A 170 -16.58 -6.33 12.72
C ARG A 170 -15.87 -5.25 11.91
N GLN A 171 -16.56 -4.17 11.56
CA GLN A 171 -15.99 -3.02 10.87
C GLN A 171 -14.90 -2.34 11.71
N ALA A 172 -15.18 -2.07 12.98
CA ALA A 172 -14.20 -1.52 13.91
C ALA A 172 -13.01 -2.44 14.16
N TRP A 173 -13.23 -3.76 14.16
CA TRP A 173 -12.18 -4.76 14.24
C TRP A 173 -11.31 -4.72 12.98
N TYR A 174 -11.92 -4.66 11.78
CA TYR A 174 -11.17 -4.62 10.52
C TYR A 174 -10.31 -3.37 10.38
N LYS A 175 -10.79 -2.22 10.80
CA LYS A 175 -9.98 -1.00 10.87
C LYS A 175 -8.70 -1.23 11.69
N ARG A 176 -8.84 -1.69 12.93
CA ARG A 176 -7.69 -1.98 13.79
C ARG A 176 -6.78 -3.08 13.23
N PHE A 177 -7.34 -4.07 12.58
CA PHE A 177 -6.58 -5.13 11.90
C PHE A 177 -5.68 -4.54 10.79
N CYS A 178 -6.20 -3.66 9.94
CA CYS A 178 -5.43 -2.99 8.90
C CYS A 178 -4.33 -2.09 9.49
N GLU A 179 -4.67 -1.25 10.48
CA GLU A 179 -3.72 -0.38 11.17
C GLU A 179 -2.54 -1.18 11.73
N LYS A 180 -2.82 -2.30 12.38
CA LYS A 180 -1.78 -3.17 12.95
C LYS A 180 -0.96 -3.91 11.90
N MET A 181 -1.55 -4.33 10.78
CA MET A 181 -0.77 -4.89 9.67
C MET A 181 0.20 -3.86 9.08
N VAL A 182 -0.26 -2.62 8.89
CA VAL A 182 0.60 -1.53 8.40
C VAL A 182 1.71 -1.22 9.40
N GLU A 183 1.40 -1.15 10.70
CA GLU A 183 2.40 -0.98 11.75
C GLU A 183 3.49 -2.07 11.68
N GLU A 184 3.13 -3.34 11.50
CA GLU A 184 4.09 -4.43 11.32
C GLU A 184 5.01 -4.19 10.11
N LEU A 185 4.44 -3.82 8.97
CA LEU A 185 5.19 -3.61 7.74
C LEU A 185 6.11 -2.39 7.84
N CYS A 186 5.67 -1.31 8.47
CA CYS A 186 6.46 -0.10 8.64
C CYS A 186 7.60 -0.25 9.69
N THR A 187 7.43 -1.14 10.67
CA THR A 187 8.39 -1.24 11.79
C THR A 187 9.37 -2.40 11.69
N ARG A 188 9.05 -3.46 10.95
CA ARG A 188 9.82 -4.71 10.94
C ARG A 188 10.86 -4.81 9.82
N TYR A 189 10.75 -4.00 8.79
CA TYR A 189 11.57 -4.12 7.57
C TYR A 189 12.55 -2.97 7.37
N GLY A 190 12.68 -2.05 8.34
CA GLY A 190 13.53 -0.84 8.27
C GLY A 190 12.97 0.17 7.27
N ASP A 191 13.81 1.08 6.82
CA ASP A 191 13.37 2.18 5.95
C ASP A 191 12.76 1.68 4.65
N LEU A 192 11.54 2.09 4.39
CA LEU A 192 10.81 1.85 3.16
C LEU A 192 10.73 3.13 2.33
N TYR A 193 10.85 2.98 1.02
CA TYR A 193 10.76 4.11 0.09
C TYR A 193 9.33 4.62 -0.05
N MET A 194 8.37 3.71 -0.04
CA MET A 194 6.95 4.03 -0.11
C MET A 194 6.09 2.90 0.47
N ILE A 195 4.91 3.27 0.95
CA ILE A 195 3.76 2.38 1.13
C ILE A 195 2.71 2.78 0.10
N TRP A 196 2.10 1.79 -0.54
CA TRP A 196 1.06 2.00 -1.53
C TRP A 196 -0.25 1.36 -1.08
N PHE A 197 -1.28 2.16 -0.93
CA PHE A 197 -2.66 1.72 -0.71
C PHE A 197 -3.46 1.89 -2.00
N ASP A 198 -3.89 0.77 -2.61
CA ASP A 198 -4.68 0.84 -3.83
C ASP A 198 -6.11 1.31 -3.54
N GLY A 199 -6.50 2.39 -4.19
CA GLY A 199 -7.77 3.07 -3.95
C GLY A 199 -7.80 3.94 -2.70
N GLY A 200 -6.62 4.22 -2.11
CA GLY A 200 -6.43 5.08 -0.94
C GLY A 200 -6.28 4.31 0.37
N ALA A 201 -5.85 5.01 1.39
CA ALA A 201 -5.64 4.49 2.74
C ALA A 201 -6.92 4.56 3.59
N ASP A 202 -7.88 5.36 3.18
CA ASP A 202 -9.14 5.59 3.87
C ASP A 202 -10.33 5.57 2.89
N ASP A 203 -11.50 5.25 3.41
CA ASP A 203 -12.77 5.44 2.72
C ASP A 203 -13.30 6.86 3.02
N PRO A 204 -13.57 7.71 2.00
CA PRO A 204 -14.13 9.05 2.21
C PRO A 204 -15.45 9.06 2.99
N ARG A 205 -16.09 7.91 3.16
CA ARG A 205 -17.28 7.73 4.02
C ARG A 205 -16.95 7.48 5.50
N GLY A 206 -15.65 7.41 5.86
CA GLY A 206 -15.19 7.15 7.22
C GLY A 206 -15.26 5.69 7.68
N ASP A 207 -15.52 4.76 6.77
CA ASP A 207 -15.60 3.32 7.08
C ASP A 207 -14.24 2.61 6.98
N GLY A 208 -13.27 3.22 6.30
CA GLY A 208 -11.92 2.69 6.12
C GLY A 208 -11.03 2.84 7.35
N PRO A 209 -9.88 2.15 7.38
CA PRO A 209 -8.87 2.32 8.42
C PRO A 209 -8.18 3.68 8.30
N ASP A 210 -7.73 4.22 9.44
CA ASP A 210 -6.84 5.37 9.49
C ASP A 210 -5.40 4.84 9.51
N VAL A 211 -4.76 4.86 8.36
CA VAL A 211 -3.39 4.36 8.15
C VAL A 211 -2.49 5.42 7.53
N GLU A 212 -2.84 6.69 7.66
CA GLU A 212 -1.97 7.77 7.22
C GLU A 212 -0.65 7.76 8.03
N PRO A 213 0.49 7.93 7.35
CA PRO A 213 1.81 7.89 7.99
C PRO A 213 2.13 9.12 8.84
#